data_f99f26770bfd51e4a9f7ca0613f9c6e3
#
_entry.id   f99f26770bfd51e4a9f7ca0613f9c6e3
#
_cell.length_a   1.000
_cell.length_b   1.000
_cell.length_c   1.000
_cell.angle_alpha   90.00
_cell.angle_beta   90.00
_cell.angle_gamma   90.00
#
_symmetry.space_group_name_H-M   'P 1'
#
loop_
_entity.id
_entity.type
_entity.pdbx_description
1 polymer ?
#
loop_
_entity_poly.entity_id
_entity_poly.type
_entity_poly.pdbx_seq_one_letter_code
_entity_poly.pdbx_strand_id
1 'polypeptide(L)'
;MQIDILCFTGHKSLLGPQGTGGMYVRTGLEVRPLKCGGSGVDTYNKHHPKEMPTALEAGTLNGHGIAGLGAAVKYLEETGIDQIRGEGTSVYVAVLSRGEKDSECKNLTGSFSTERRCPIVTLNIG
;
A
#
# COMPACT_ATOMS: atom_id res chain seq x y z
N MET A 1 -14.88 -5.41 -9.12
CA MET A 1 -13.80 -6.32 -9.55
C MET A 1 -14.00 -7.68 -8.91
N GLN A 2 -13.82 -8.74 -9.67
CA GLN A 2 -13.81 -10.09 -9.10
C GLN A 2 -12.34 -10.45 -8.82
N ILE A 3 -11.88 -10.15 -7.61
CA ILE A 3 -10.51 -10.43 -7.17
C ILE A 3 -10.56 -11.59 -6.20
N ASP A 4 -9.73 -12.58 -6.40
CA ASP A 4 -9.59 -13.74 -5.53
C ASP A 4 -8.65 -13.46 -4.36
N ILE A 5 -7.50 -12.88 -4.65
CA ILE A 5 -6.49 -12.49 -3.66
C ILE A 5 -5.93 -11.13 -4.07
N LEU A 6 -5.85 -10.22 -3.12
CA LEU A 6 -5.22 -8.90 -3.28
C LEU A 6 -4.24 -8.66 -2.14
N CYS A 7 -2.97 -8.48 -2.47
CA CYS A 7 -1.96 -8.04 -1.53
C CYS A 7 -1.68 -6.55 -1.71
N PHE A 8 -1.53 -5.83 -0.62
CA PHE A 8 -1.25 -4.39 -0.66
C PHE A 8 -0.26 -3.98 0.43
N THR A 9 0.42 -2.87 0.20
CA THR A 9 1.28 -2.23 1.19
C THR A 9 0.62 -0.99 1.75
N GLY A 10 0.75 -0.76 3.06
CA GLY A 10 0.07 0.32 3.75
C GLY A 10 0.77 1.68 3.69
N HIS A 11 2.10 1.69 3.49
CA HIS A 11 2.91 2.91 3.62
C HIS A 11 3.14 3.69 2.32
N LYS A 12 2.42 3.38 1.25
CA LYS A 12 2.47 4.11 -0.02
C LYS A 12 1.19 4.93 -0.19
N SER A 13 0.43 4.65 -1.23
CA SER A 13 -0.82 5.38 -1.53
C SER A 13 -1.88 5.33 -0.43
N LEU A 14 -1.79 4.38 0.49
CA LEU A 14 -2.67 4.32 1.65
C LEU A 14 -2.23 5.20 2.82
N LEU A 15 -1.10 5.91 2.72
CA LEU A 15 -0.58 6.88 3.69
C LEU A 15 -0.37 6.33 5.12
N GLY A 16 -0.34 5.02 5.27
CA GLY A 16 -0.11 4.36 6.56
C GLY A 16 1.37 4.28 6.95
N PRO A 17 1.67 3.81 8.17
CA PRO A 17 3.03 3.62 8.64
C PRO A 17 3.79 2.54 7.87
N GLN A 18 5.12 2.64 7.85
CA GLN A 18 5.99 1.58 7.33
C GLN A 18 5.77 0.27 8.11
N GLY A 19 6.00 -0.86 7.44
CA GLY A 19 5.78 -2.17 8.04
C GLY A 19 4.30 -2.57 8.15
N THR A 20 3.41 -1.87 7.45
CA THR A 20 1.99 -2.20 7.34
C THR A 20 1.61 -2.61 5.94
N GLY A 21 0.60 -3.41 5.85
CA GLY A 21 0.01 -3.93 4.62
C GLY A 21 -1.03 -4.97 4.94
N GLY A 22 -1.54 -5.62 3.92
CA GLY A 22 -2.53 -6.65 4.13
C GLY A 22 -2.74 -7.51 2.89
N MET A 23 -3.52 -8.55 3.12
CA MET A 23 -3.98 -9.44 2.08
C MET A 23 -5.48 -9.67 2.20
N TYR A 24 -6.20 -9.39 1.14
CA TYR A 24 -7.58 -9.82 0.99
C TYR A 24 -7.61 -11.19 0.35
N VAL A 25 -8.42 -12.08 0.92
CA VAL A 25 -8.70 -13.40 0.35
C VAL A 25 -10.22 -13.54 0.24
N ARG A 26 -10.69 -13.88 -0.96
CA ARG A 26 -12.11 -14.10 -1.20
C ARG A 26 -12.62 -15.27 -0.33
N THR A 27 -13.78 -15.10 0.26
CA THR A 27 -14.44 -16.14 1.05
C THR A 27 -14.59 -17.44 0.24
N GLY A 28 -14.25 -18.56 0.88
CA GLY A 28 -14.29 -19.89 0.26
C GLY A 28 -13.01 -20.32 -0.44
N LEU A 29 -11.97 -19.48 -0.49
CA LEU A 29 -10.65 -19.88 -0.94
C LEU A 29 -9.81 -20.41 0.23
N GLU A 30 -9.22 -21.57 0.03
CA GLU A 30 -8.23 -22.12 0.97
C GLU A 30 -6.83 -21.65 0.60
N VAL A 31 -6.20 -20.95 1.53
CA VAL A 31 -4.81 -20.51 1.39
C VAL A 31 -3.97 -21.17 2.49
N ARG A 32 -2.92 -21.85 2.11
CA ARG A 32 -2.02 -22.49 3.08
C ARG A 32 -1.03 -21.45 3.62
N PRO A 33 -0.77 -21.43 4.94
CA PRO A 33 0.24 -20.56 5.52
C PRO A 33 1.64 -20.91 4.98
N LEU A 34 2.40 -19.89 4.61
CA LEU A 34 3.82 -20.03 4.25
C LEU A 34 4.70 -20.15 5.49
N LYS A 35 4.31 -19.48 6.57
CA LYS A 35 5.01 -19.46 7.85
C LYS A 35 4.04 -19.83 8.96
N CYS A 36 4.50 -20.59 9.93
CA CYS A 36 3.79 -20.91 11.15
C CYS A 36 4.61 -20.47 12.35
N GLY A 37 3.95 -20.05 13.42
CA GLY A 37 4.61 -19.57 14.64
C GLY A 37 3.59 -19.14 15.68
N GLY A 38 4.07 -18.57 16.78
CA GLY A 38 3.18 -18.02 17.80
C GLY A 38 2.31 -16.92 17.23
N SER A 39 1.00 -17.09 17.33
CA SER A 39 0.02 -16.12 16.83
C SER A 39 -0.41 -15.07 17.87
N GLY A 40 -0.06 -15.29 19.15
CA GLY A 40 -0.50 -14.45 20.27
C GLY A 40 -1.94 -14.69 20.73
N VAL A 41 -2.70 -15.57 20.06
CA VAL A 41 -4.12 -15.83 20.40
C VAL A 41 -4.40 -17.20 20.99
N ASP A 42 -3.53 -18.19 20.79
CA ASP A 42 -3.69 -19.54 21.34
C ASP A 42 -2.35 -20.11 21.81
N THR A 43 -1.84 -19.55 22.89
CA THR A 43 -0.48 -19.78 23.39
C THR A 43 -0.21 -21.22 23.81
N TYR A 44 -1.22 -21.95 24.25
CA TYR A 44 -1.06 -23.33 24.74
C TYR A 44 -1.28 -24.39 23.67
N ASN A 45 -1.75 -24.01 22.49
CA ASN A 45 -1.95 -24.95 21.40
C ASN A 45 -0.60 -25.25 20.71
N LYS A 46 -0.34 -26.53 20.51
CA LYS A 46 0.85 -27.01 19.81
C LYS A 46 0.78 -26.83 18.28
N HIS A 47 -0.40 -26.54 17.77
CA HIS A 47 -0.64 -26.37 16.34
C HIS A 47 -0.95 -24.93 16.01
N HIS A 48 -0.51 -24.47 14.86
CA HIS A 48 -0.84 -23.17 14.32
C HIS A 48 -2.36 -23.08 14.07
N PRO A 49 -3.01 -21.95 14.38
CA PRO A 49 -4.44 -21.75 14.11
C PRO A 49 -4.80 -21.99 12.64
N LYS A 50 -5.95 -22.61 12.41
CA LYS A 50 -6.45 -22.90 11.06
C LYS A 50 -7.47 -21.89 10.55
N GLU A 51 -7.95 -21.05 11.42
CA GLU A 51 -9.02 -20.10 11.12
C GLU A 51 -8.48 -18.77 10.63
N MET A 52 -9.07 -18.26 9.57
CA MET A 52 -8.76 -16.93 9.03
C MET A 52 -9.25 -15.83 9.98
N PRO A 53 -8.55 -14.71 10.12
CA PRO A 53 -7.29 -14.36 9.43
C PRO A 53 -6.04 -14.95 10.07
N THR A 54 -6.13 -15.48 11.28
CA THR A 54 -5.00 -15.92 12.13
C THR A 54 -4.16 -17.01 11.48
N ALA A 55 -4.78 -17.86 10.65
CA ALA A 55 -4.07 -18.90 9.90
C ALA A 55 -2.91 -18.37 9.03
N LEU A 56 -2.97 -17.11 8.60
CA LEU A 56 -1.95 -16.48 7.75
C LEU A 56 -1.06 -15.49 8.53
N GLU A 57 -1.26 -15.38 9.83
CA GLU A 57 -0.51 -14.47 10.71
C GLU A 57 0.46 -15.28 11.60
N ALA A 58 1.75 -15.17 11.33
CA ALA A 58 2.79 -15.79 12.15
C ALA A 58 3.57 -14.71 12.90
N GLY A 59 3.49 -14.75 14.24
CA GLY A 59 4.11 -13.78 15.13
C GLY A 59 3.10 -12.77 15.71
N THR A 60 3.58 -11.93 16.61
CA THR A 60 2.79 -10.86 17.21
C THR A 60 2.47 -9.79 16.17
N LEU A 61 1.20 -9.45 16.05
CA LEU A 61 0.74 -8.43 15.11
C LEU A 61 1.30 -7.04 15.47
N ASN A 62 1.61 -6.25 14.45
CA ASN A 62 1.98 -4.84 14.60
C ASN A 62 0.74 -3.98 14.89
N GLY A 63 0.21 -4.09 16.11
CA GLY A 63 -1.02 -3.40 16.50
C GLY A 63 -0.97 -1.88 16.33
N HIS A 64 0.17 -1.26 16.65
CA HIS A 64 0.36 0.18 16.48
C HIS A 64 0.34 0.59 15.00
N GLY A 65 1.03 -0.17 14.15
CA GLY A 65 1.03 0.08 12.71
C GLY A 65 -0.35 -0.14 12.10
N ILE A 66 -1.08 -1.19 12.53
CA ILE A 66 -2.45 -1.47 12.05
C ILE A 66 -3.41 -0.33 12.46
N ALA A 67 -3.32 0.17 13.70
CA ALA A 67 -4.11 1.31 14.14
C ALA A 67 -3.79 2.57 13.33
N GLY A 68 -2.51 2.83 13.05
CA GLY A 68 -2.07 3.93 12.20
C GLY A 68 -2.57 3.79 10.76
N LEU A 69 -2.55 2.58 10.19
CA LEU A 69 -3.12 2.32 8.87
C LEU A 69 -4.63 2.55 8.86
N GLY A 70 -5.34 2.14 9.91
CA GLY A 70 -6.77 2.41 10.06
C GLY A 70 -7.10 3.90 10.08
N ALA A 71 -6.30 4.70 10.80
CA ALA A 71 -6.43 6.16 10.81
C ALA A 71 -6.17 6.77 9.41
N ALA A 72 -5.16 6.26 8.69
CA ALA A 72 -4.86 6.71 7.34
C ALA A 72 -6.00 6.39 6.36
N VAL A 73 -6.57 5.19 6.42
CA VAL A 73 -7.73 4.81 5.59
C VAL A 73 -8.92 5.72 5.88
N LYS A 74 -9.19 6.01 7.15
CA LYS A 74 -10.26 6.94 7.52
C LYS A 74 -10.04 8.34 6.94
N TYR A 75 -8.81 8.86 7.01
CA TYR A 75 -8.45 10.12 6.38
C TYR A 75 -8.70 10.12 4.86
N LEU A 76 -8.32 9.02 4.17
CA LEU A 76 -8.56 8.85 2.74
C LEU A 76 -10.06 8.84 2.39
N GLU A 77 -10.88 8.19 3.22
CA GLU A 77 -12.33 8.16 3.05
C GLU A 77 -12.97 9.53 3.26
N GLU A 78 -12.54 10.27 4.29
CA GLU A 78 -13.03 11.61 4.61
C GLU A 78 -12.61 12.67 3.59
N THR A 79 -11.38 12.58 3.09
CA THR A 79 -10.83 13.52 2.09
C THR A 79 -11.33 13.23 0.68
N GLY A 80 -11.52 11.97 0.36
CA GLY A 80 -11.89 11.50 -0.96
C GLY A 80 -10.70 11.20 -1.87
N ILE A 81 -10.76 10.05 -2.53
CA ILE A 81 -9.67 9.55 -3.39
C ILE A 81 -9.39 10.49 -4.57
N ASP A 82 -10.42 11.10 -5.13
CA ASP A 82 -10.26 12.02 -6.27
C ASP A 82 -9.53 13.31 -5.89
N GLN A 83 -9.77 13.84 -4.69
CA GLN A 83 -9.02 15.00 -4.20
C GLN A 83 -7.55 14.66 -4.02
N ILE A 84 -7.23 13.55 -3.34
CA ILE A 84 -5.85 13.10 -3.11
C ILE A 84 -5.12 12.83 -4.44
N ARG A 85 -5.81 12.23 -5.40
CA ARG A 85 -5.30 12.03 -6.75
C ARG A 85 -5.01 13.37 -7.45
N GLY A 86 -5.90 14.32 -7.32
CA GLY A 86 -5.75 15.68 -7.89
C GLY A 86 -4.53 16.41 -7.35
N GLU A 87 -4.33 16.36 -6.04
CA GLU A 87 -3.16 16.93 -5.36
C GLU A 87 -1.85 16.28 -5.85
N GLY A 88 -1.79 14.95 -5.86
CA GLY A 88 -0.63 14.21 -6.38
C GLY A 88 -0.32 14.51 -7.84
N THR A 89 -1.35 14.65 -8.68
CA THR A 89 -1.20 15.02 -10.08
C THR A 89 -0.66 16.45 -10.23
N SER A 90 -1.12 17.37 -9.40
CA SER A 90 -0.65 18.77 -9.42
C SER A 90 0.84 18.87 -9.09
N VAL A 91 1.29 18.16 -8.06
CA VAL A 91 2.71 18.08 -7.70
C VAL A 91 3.53 17.44 -8.81
N TYR A 92 3.04 16.35 -9.38
CA TYR A 92 3.67 15.67 -10.51
C TYR A 92 3.91 16.62 -11.69
N VAL A 93 2.88 17.35 -12.12
CA VAL A 93 2.97 18.33 -13.20
C VAL A 93 3.95 19.45 -12.86
N ALA A 94 3.92 19.96 -11.63
CA ALA A 94 4.83 21.02 -11.19
C ALA A 94 6.31 20.58 -11.23
N VAL A 95 6.61 19.35 -10.77
CA VAL A 95 7.98 18.80 -10.81
C VAL A 95 8.47 18.64 -12.25
N LEU A 96 7.64 18.10 -13.13
CA LEU A 96 8.00 17.92 -14.53
C LEU A 96 8.23 19.26 -15.25
N SER A 97 7.34 20.22 -15.07
CA SER A 97 7.47 21.55 -15.68
C SER A 97 8.72 22.30 -15.20
N ARG A 98 9.15 22.03 -13.98
CA ARG A 98 10.39 22.60 -13.44
C ARG A 98 11.63 21.89 -14.01
N GLY A 99 11.59 20.57 -14.08
CA GLY A 99 12.69 19.78 -14.67
C GLY A 99 12.90 20.05 -16.15
N GLU A 100 11.85 20.37 -16.92
CA GLU A 100 11.98 20.75 -18.33
C GLU A 100 12.68 22.11 -18.56
N LYS A 101 12.64 22.99 -17.56
CA LYS A 101 13.30 24.30 -17.60
C LYS A 101 14.76 24.25 -17.14
N ASP A 102 15.18 23.15 -16.56
CA ASP A 102 16.53 22.96 -16.07
C ASP A 102 17.35 22.19 -17.12
N SER A 103 18.38 22.83 -17.67
CA SER A 103 19.21 22.26 -18.71
C SER A 103 20.04 21.05 -18.26
N GLU A 104 20.23 20.89 -16.94
CA GLU A 104 20.94 19.76 -16.32
C GLU A 104 20.00 18.60 -15.98
N CYS A 105 18.69 18.78 -16.14
CA CYS A 105 17.68 17.78 -15.77
C CYS A 105 17.08 17.12 -17.01
N LYS A 106 17.21 15.79 -17.09
CA LYS A 106 16.56 14.99 -18.14
C LYS A 106 15.39 14.21 -17.55
N ASN A 107 14.20 14.44 -18.08
CA ASN A 107 13.03 13.64 -17.73
C ASN A 107 13.09 12.27 -18.43
N LEU A 108 13.14 11.20 -17.65
CA LEU A 108 13.15 9.82 -18.14
C LEU A 108 11.77 9.15 -18.06
N THR A 109 10.76 9.86 -17.61
CA THR A 109 9.41 9.29 -17.38
C THR A 109 8.61 9.08 -18.67
N GLY A 110 9.04 9.63 -19.79
CA GLY A 110 8.35 9.56 -21.09
C GLY A 110 7.23 10.59 -21.24
N SER A 111 6.36 10.42 -22.26
CA SER A 111 5.35 11.42 -22.63
C SER A 111 4.29 11.64 -21.55
N PHE A 112 3.83 12.86 -21.45
CA PHE A 112 2.81 13.34 -20.52
C PHE A 112 1.40 12.83 -20.86
N SER A 113 0.91 11.88 -20.11
CA SER A 113 -0.54 11.67 -19.98
C SER A 113 -0.86 11.57 -18.50
N THR A 114 -1.68 12.45 -17.97
CA THR A 114 -2.16 12.40 -16.59
C THR A 114 -3.28 11.38 -16.41
N GLU A 115 -3.86 10.91 -17.51
CA GLU A 115 -4.90 9.90 -17.50
C GLU A 115 -4.32 8.53 -17.15
N ARG A 116 -4.76 7.94 -16.05
CA ARG A 116 -4.42 6.57 -15.58
C ARG A 116 -2.95 6.36 -15.18
N ARG A 117 -2.23 7.38 -14.74
CA ARG A 117 -0.87 7.25 -14.19
C ARG A 117 -0.83 7.52 -12.69
N CYS A 118 0.09 6.84 -12.02
CA CYS A 118 0.55 7.27 -10.70
C CYS A 118 1.51 8.46 -10.86
N PRO A 119 1.52 9.41 -9.92
CA PRO A 119 2.41 10.58 -9.96
C PRO A 119 3.86 10.20 -9.59
N ILE A 120 4.51 9.47 -10.49
CA ILE A 120 5.90 9.00 -10.33
C ILE A 120 6.75 9.64 -11.43
N VAL A 121 7.82 10.31 -11.03
CA VAL A 121 8.77 10.98 -11.93
C VAL A 121 10.15 10.37 -11.74
N THR A 122 10.82 10.11 -12.83
CA THR A 122 12.23 9.76 -12.86
C THR A 122 12.99 10.86 -13.58
N LEU A 123 13.90 11.51 -12.87
CA LEU A 123 14.75 12.57 -13.38
C LEU A 123 16.21 12.11 -13.33
N ASN A 124 16.98 12.45 -14.35
CA ASN A 124 18.44 12.37 -14.33
C ASN A 124 18.98 13.78 -14.22
N ILE A 125 19.78 14.02 -13.20
CA ILE A 125 20.48 15.28 -12.96
C ILE A 125 21.94 14.99 -13.26
N GLY A 126 22.40 15.50 -14.40
CA GLY A 126 23.75 15.28 -14.95
C GLY A 126 24.78 16.21 -14.39
#